data_1da97006289827259e220bce7a3a97d0
#
_entry.id   1da97006289827259e220bce7a3a97d0
#
_cell.length_a   1.000
_cell.length_b   1.000
_cell.length_c   1.000
_cell.angle_alpha   90.00
_cell.angle_beta   90.00
_cell.angle_gamma   90.00
#
_symmetry.space_group_name_H-M   'P 1'
#
loop_
_entity.id
_entity.type
_entity.pdbx_description
1 polymer ?
#
loop_
_entity_poly.entity_id
_entity_poly.type
_entity_poly.pdbx_seq_one_letter_code
_entity_poly.pdbx_strand_id
1 'polypeptide(L)'
;MKSHFFAYIARMRYITRWALMRNTFSENVQEHSHMVAVLAHALAVIRNRVYGGQIDAGQVAAVALYHDASEIITGDMPTPIKYYAPEIRDAYKKVEAVACGRLLAMLPDELRRDYDDVLDCADGEVLELVKAADKLSAYIKCVEELKAGNAEFRRAAEQTRAALDAMHLPELDYFMEHCAESFSMTLDELE
;
A
#
# COMPACT_ATOMS: atom_id res chain seq x y z
N MET A 1 -26.79 -1.76 -17.45
CA MET A 1 -26.07 -3.00 -16.99
C MET A 1 -25.90 -2.91 -15.46
N LYS A 2 -25.97 -4.03 -14.73
CA LYS A 2 -25.64 -4.01 -13.29
C LYS A 2 -24.12 -4.04 -13.17
N SER A 3 -23.52 -3.05 -12.45
CA SER A 3 -22.09 -3.05 -12.15
C SER A 3 -21.76 -4.06 -11.05
N HIS A 4 -20.67 -4.78 -11.21
CA HIS A 4 -20.13 -5.70 -10.21
C HIS A 4 -18.84 -5.18 -9.56
N PHE A 5 -18.33 -4.02 -9.99
CA PHE A 5 -17.06 -3.45 -9.56
C PHE A 5 -16.93 -3.37 -8.03
N PHE A 6 -17.86 -2.71 -7.34
CA PHE A 6 -17.78 -2.52 -5.89
C PHE A 6 -17.91 -3.84 -5.11
N ALA A 7 -18.64 -4.81 -5.65
CA ALA A 7 -18.72 -6.15 -5.07
C ALA A 7 -17.39 -6.91 -5.20
N TYR A 8 -16.63 -6.67 -6.29
CA TYR A 8 -15.28 -7.20 -6.45
C TYR A 8 -14.31 -6.49 -5.49
N ILE A 9 -14.29 -5.15 -5.44
CA ILE A 9 -13.43 -4.39 -4.51
C ILE A 9 -13.65 -4.87 -3.06
N ALA A 10 -14.90 -5.08 -2.64
CA ALA A 10 -15.19 -5.60 -1.32
C ALA A 10 -14.57 -6.99 -1.02
N ARG A 11 -14.09 -7.72 -2.03
CA ARG A 11 -13.42 -9.02 -1.85
C ARG A 11 -11.95 -8.92 -1.45
N MET A 12 -11.33 -7.72 -1.48
CA MET A 12 -9.99 -7.49 -0.95
C MET A 12 -9.85 -7.98 0.49
N ARG A 13 -10.94 -7.95 1.28
CA ARG A 13 -10.99 -8.48 2.65
C ARG A 13 -10.72 -9.98 2.79
N TYR A 14 -10.82 -10.75 1.71
CA TYR A 14 -10.60 -12.20 1.72
C TYR A 14 -9.20 -12.61 1.28
N ILE A 15 -8.37 -11.64 0.89
CA ILE A 15 -6.99 -11.88 0.44
C ILE A 15 -6.07 -11.62 1.62
N THR A 16 -5.49 -12.68 2.16
CA THR A 16 -4.58 -12.59 3.31
C THR A 16 -3.18 -12.22 2.85
N ARG A 17 -2.58 -11.22 3.48
CA ARG A 17 -1.19 -10.83 3.32
C ARG A 17 -0.29 -11.63 4.26
N TRP A 18 1.02 -11.63 3.96
CA TRP A 18 2.02 -12.37 4.77
C TRP A 18 1.72 -13.87 4.91
N ALA A 19 1.08 -14.47 3.90
CA ALA A 19 0.55 -15.83 3.96
C ALA A 19 1.61 -16.93 4.22
N LEU A 20 2.91 -16.65 3.95
CA LEU A 20 4.03 -17.57 4.22
C LEU A 20 4.64 -17.40 5.62
N MET A 21 4.19 -16.42 6.39
CA MET A 21 4.72 -16.10 7.72
C MET A 21 3.70 -16.45 8.82
N ARG A 22 4.19 -16.84 9.99
CA ARG A 22 3.34 -16.99 11.16
C ARG A 22 3.05 -15.61 11.74
N ASN A 23 1.80 -15.19 11.65
CA ASN A 23 1.33 -13.91 12.15
C ASN A 23 0.75 -14.05 13.55
N THR A 24 0.94 -13.07 14.43
CA THR A 24 0.19 -12.96 15.70
C THR A 24 -1.22 -12.42 15.48
N PHE A 25 -1.40 -11.57 14.47
CA PHE A 25 -2.70 -11.13 13.97
C PHE A 25 -2.68 -11.12 12.44
N SER A 26 -3.78 -11.53 11.81
CA SER A 26 -3.91 -11.55 10.36
C SER A 26 -4.12 -10.15 9.81
N GLU A 27 -3.55 -9.87 8.64
CA GLU A 27 -3.81 -8.69 7.83
C GLU A 27 -4.37 -9.12 6.48
N ASN A 28 -5.37 -8.43 5.98
CA ASN A 28 -5.89 -8.62 4.62
C ASN A 28 -5.61 -7.39 3.76
N VAL A 29 -5.76 -7.56 2.44
CA VAL A 29 -5.45 -6.49 1.47
C VAL A 29 -6.31 -5.25 1.68
N GLN A 30 -7.56 -5.37 2.16
CA GLN A 30 -8.42 -4.21 2.42
C GLN A 30 -7.92 -3.38 3.62
N GLU A 31 -7.55 -4.03 4.72
CA GLU A 31 -6.99 -3.36 5.90
C GLU A 31 -5.67 -2.68 5.56
N HIS A 32 -4.78 -3.38 4.84
CA HIS A 32 -3.55 -2.83 4.32
C HIS A 32 -3.79 -1.60 3.44
N SER A 33 -4.64 -1.70 2.41
CA SER A 33 -4.92 -0.58 1.50
C SER A 33 -5.52 0.63 2.21
N HIS A 34 -6.33 0.41 3.26
CA HIS A 34 -6.81 1.50 4.10
C HIS A 34 -5.65 2.19 4.84
N MET A 35 -4.76 1.41 5.48
CA MET A 35 -3.59 1.98 6.17
C MET A 35 -2.65 2.69 5.19
N VAL A 36 -2.40 2.10 4.01
CA VAL A 36 -1.59 2.75 2.96
C VAL A 36 -2.21 4.09 2.54
N ALA A 37 -3.54 4.19 2.41
CA ALA A 37 -4.20 5.44 2.06
C ALA A 37 -4.05 6.51 3.16
N VAL A 38 -4.15 6.13 4.43
CA VAL A 38 -3.91 7.04 5.58
C VAL A 38 -2.46 7.56 5.57
N LEU A 39 -1.49 6.67 5.38
CA LEU A 39 -0.08 7.02 5.35
C LEU A 39 0.29 7.85 4.12
N ALA A 40 -0.21 7.50 2.94
CA ALA A 40 0.01 8.23 1.70
C ALA A 40 -0.55 9.66 1.77
N HIS A 41 -1.76 9.81 2.33
CA HIS A 41 -2.34 11.11 2.62
C HIS A 41 -1.45 11.92 3.57
N ALA A 42 -0.97 11.31 4.66
CA ALA A 42 -0.09 11.98 5.61
C ALA A 42 1.21 12.45 4.97
N LEU A 43 1.87 11.60 4.16
CA LEU A 43 3.09 11.96 3.43
C LEU A 43 2.83 13.12 2.46
N ALA A 44 1.72 13.11 1.72
CA ALA A 44 1.33 14.21 0.82
C ALA A 44 1.09 15.53 1.60
N VAL A 45 0.43 15.47 2.75
CA VAL A 45 0.23 16.65 3.62
C VAL A 45 1.57 17.17 4.16
N ILE A 46 2.47 16.29 4.60
CA ILE A 46 3.81 16.68 5.05
C ILE A 46 4.59 17.33 3.90
N ARG A 47 4.62 16.71 2.70
CA ARG A 47 5.23 17.29 1.50
C ARG A 47 4.73 18.72 1.25
N ASN A 48 3.42 18.92 1.31
CA ASN A 48 2.81 20.23 1.05
C ASN A 48 3.09 21.26 2.17
N ARG A 49 2.95 20.87 3.44
CA ARG A 49 2.98 21.81 4.57
C ARG A 49 4.38 22.08 5.10
N VAL A 50 5.25 21.08 5.08
CA VAL A 50 6.61 21.18 5.63
C VAL A 50 7.61 21.57 4.52
N TYR A 51 7.44 21.00 3.33
CA TYR A 51 8.40 21.15 2.22
C TYR A 51 7.89 21.99 1.06
N GLY A 52 6.68 22.59 1.16
CA GLY A 52 6.18 23.56 0.19
C GLY A 52 5.70 22.94 -1.13
N GLY A 53 5.44 21.63 -1.16
CA GLY A 53 4.83 20.94 -2.31
C GLY A 53 3.37 21.36 -2.54
N GLN A 54 2.78 20.89 -3.63
CA GLN A 54 1.39 21.20 -4.01
C GLN A 54 0.67 19.98 -4.63
N ILE A 55 0.99 18.77 -4.13
CA ILE A 55 0.35 17.55 -4.60
C ILE A 55 -1.08 17.44 -4.03
N ASP A 56 -2.02 16.90 -4.81
CA ASP A 56 -3.37 16.63 -4.31
C ASP A 56 -3.36 15.42 -3.36
N ALA A 57 -3.39 15.70 -2.06
CA ALA A 57 -3.39 14.67 -1.03
C ALA A 57 -4.64 13.75 -1.09
N GLY A 58 -5.78 14.27 -1.57
CA GLY A 58 -6.99 13.47 -1.79
C GLY A 58 -6.81 12.47 -2.93
N GLN A 59 -6.19 12.88 -4.03
CA GLN A 59 -5.85 11.99 -5.14
C GLN A 59 -4.85 10.92 -4.70
N VAL A 60 -3.80 11.29 -3.97
CA VAL A 60 -2.81 10.33 -3.43
C VAL A 60 -3.49 9.27 -2.57
N ALA A 61 -4.39 9.67 -1.66
CA ALA A 61 -5.15 8.75 -0.83
C ALA A 61 -6.09 7.85 -1.66
N ALA A 62 -6.76 8.40 -2.68
CA ALA A 62 -7.65 7.64 -3.55
C ALA A 62 -6.87 6.57 -4.34
N VAL A 63 -5.73 6.91 -4.95
CA VAL A 63 -4.85 5.95 -5.64
C VAL A 63 -4.38 4.85 -4.68
N ALA A 64 -3.99 5.24 -3.45
CA ALA A 64 -3.55 4.29 -2.42
C ALA A 64 -4.64 3.29 -2.00
N LEU A 65 -5.93 3.71 -1.94
CA LEU A 65 -7.05 2.80 -1.63
C LEU A 65 -7.20 1.67 -2.65
N TYR A 66 -6.83 1.89 -3.90
CA TYR A 66 -7.02 0.95 -5.01
C TYR A 66 -5.70 0.32 -5.51
N HIS A 67 -4.54 0.66 -4.92
CA HIS A 67 -3.23 0.26 -5.45
C HIS A 67 -3.06 -1.26 -5.60
N ASP A 68 -3.66 -2.05 -4.70
CA ASP A 68 -3.65 -3.52 -4.72
C ASP A 68 -4.99 -4.12 -5.22
N ALA A 69 -5.88 -3.33 -5.87
CA ALA A 69 -7.17 -3.83 -6.34
C ALA A 69 -7.03 -4.98 -7.37
N SER A 70 -5.95 -5.01 -8.15
CA SER A 70 -5.66 -6.10 -9.09
C SER A 70 -5.52 -7.46 -8.40
N GLU A 71 -5.13 -7.49 -7.12
CA GLU A 71 -4.96 -8.70 -6.32
C GLU A 71 -6.26 -9.48 -6.09
N ILE A 72 -7.41 -8.86 -6.28
CA ILE A 72 -8.71 -9.57 -6.30
C ILE A 72 -8.71 -10.68 -7.35
N ILE A 73 -7.94 -10.51 -8.42
CA ILE A 73 -7.85 -11.45 -9.55
C ILE A 73 -6.57 -12.28 -9.48
N THR A 74 -5.45 -11.65 -9.07
CA THR A 74 -4.13 -12.29 -9.07
C THR A 74 -3.79 -12.99 -7.75
N GLY A 75 -4.42 -12.61 -6.65
CA GLY A 75 -3.97 -12.92 -5.29
C GLY A 75 -2.77 -12.06 -4.89
N ASP A 76 -2.48 -11.99 -3.58
CA ASP A 76 -1.26 -11.39 -3.06
C ASP A 76 -0.05 -12.29 -3.40
N MET A 77 0.86 -11.77 -4.22
CA MET A 77 2.08 -12.50 -4.58
C MET A 77 3.20 -12.13 -3.60
N PRO A 78 3.79 -13.12 -2.90
CA PRO A 78 4.89 -12.85 -1.99
C PRO A 78 6.04 -12.09 -2.67
N THR A 79 6.47 -10.98 -2.05
CA THR A 79 7.53 -10.09 -2.56
C THR A 79 8.78 -10.82 -3.05
N PRO A 80 9.31 -11.89 -2.37
CA PRO A 80 10.47 -12.63 -2.88
C PRO A 80 10.23 -13.30 -4.24
N ILE A 81 8.98 -13.67 -4.56
CA ILE A 81 8.64 -14.28 -5.85
C ILE A 81 8.44 -13.19 -6.90
N LYS A 82 7.73 -12.11 -6.55
CA LYS A 82 7.43 -10.98 -7.46
C LYS A 82 8.72 -10.34 -8.03
N TYR A 83 9.79 -10.31 -7.23
CA TYR A 83 11.08 -9.70 -7.60
C TYR A 83 12.22 -10.72 -7.81
N TYR A 84 11.90 -12.02 -7.97
CA TYR A 84 12.91 -13.06 -8.16
C TYR A 84 13.73 -12.89 -9.43
N ALA A 85 13.08 -12.49 -10.53
CA ALA A 85 13.73 -12.21 -11.81
C ALA A 85 12.99 -11.09 -12.55
N PRO A 86 13.68 -10.27 -13.38
CA PRO A 86 13.05 -9.21 -14.17
C PRO A 86 11.90 -9.70 -15.04
N GLU A 87 12.04 -10.89 -15.63
CA GLU A 87 11.02 -11.51 -16.49
C GLU A 87 9.73 -11.82 -15.73
N ILE A 88 9.84 -12.28 -14.48
CA ILE A 88 8.68 -12.57 -13.62
C ILE A 88 7.99 -11.26 -13.26
N ARG A 89 8.76 -10.25 -12.83
CA ARG A 89 8.24 -8.93 -12.51
C ARG A 89 7.49 -8.31 -13.69
N ASP A 90 8.07 -8.35 -14.89
CA ASP A 90 7.51 -7.73 -16.09
C ASP A 90 6.28 -8.51 -16.61
N ALA A 91 6.28 -9.84 -16.46
CA ALA A 91 5.11 -10.67 -16.75
C ALA A 91 3.98 -10.38 -15.75
N TYR A 92 4.29 -10.25 -14.45
CA TYR A 92 3.30 -9.96 -13.42
C TYR A 92 2.65 -8.59 -13.61
N LYS A 93 3.42 -7.54 -13.96
CA LYS A 93 2.87 -6.23 -14.31
C LYS A 93 1.85 -6.28 -15.45
N LYS A 94 2.09 -7.12 -16.46
CA LYS A 94 1.12 -7.31 -17.55
C LYS A 94 -0.17 -7.98 -17.04
N VAL A 95 -0.06 -8.91 -16.11
CA VAL A 95 -1.23 -9.55 -15.49
C VAL A 95 -2.00 -8.56 -14.63
N GLU A 96 -1.31 -7.72 -13.84
CA GLU A 96 -1.90 -6.63 -13.06
C GLU A 96 -2.68 -5.66 -13.97
N ALA A 97 -2.08 -5.22 -15.09
CA ALA A 97 -2.74 -4.33 -16.05
C ALA A 97 -4.01 -4.97 -16.67
N VAL A 98 -3.97 -6.27 -16.99
CA VAL A 98 -5.16 -6.99 -17.47
C VAL A 98 -6.22 -7.08 -16.39
N ALA A 99 -5.83 -7.27 -15.11
CA ALA A 99 -6.75 -7.32 -13.98
C ALA A 99 -7.43 -5.95 -13.77
N CYS A 100 -6.68 -4.84 -13.77
CA CYS A 100 -7.23 -3.48 -13.70
C CYS A 100 -8.21 -3.20 -14.85
N GLY A 101 -7.86 -3.53 -16.09
CA GLY A 101 -8.75 -3.38 -17.24
C GLY A 101 -10.07 -4.19 -17.09
N ARG A 102 -10.02 -5.39 -16.51
CA ARG A 102 -11.22 -6.17 -16.21
C ARG A 102 -12.09 -5.53 -15.12
N LEU A 103 -11.48 -4.97 -14.07
CA LEU A 103 -12.21 -4.24 -13.03
C LEU A 103 -12.90 -3.01 -13.62
N LEU A 104 -12.18 -2.20 -14.40
CA LEU A 104 -12.73 -1.01 -15.08
C LEU A 104 -13.90 -1.37 -16.00
N ALA A 105 -13.83 -2.50 -16.74
CA ALA A 105 -14.88 -2.96 -17.63
C ALA A 105 -16.20 -3.33 -16.90
N MET A 106 -16.15 -3.51 -15.56
CA MET A 106 -17.36 -3.78 -14.76
C MET A 106 -18.12 -2.50 -14.38
N LEU A 107 -17.50 -1.32 -14.58
CA LEU A 107 -18.12 -0.04 -14.31
C LEU A 107 -19.00 0.43 -15.48
N PRO A 108 -20.08 1.19 -15.21
CA PRO A 108 -20.77 1.99 -16.21
C PRO A 108 -19.78 2.92 -16.93
N ASP A 109 -20.03 3.21 -18.22
CA ASP A 109 -19.10 3.99 -19.05
C ASP A 109 -18.84 5.39 -18.47
N GLU A 110 -19.86 5.99 -17.88
CA GLU A 110 -19.81 7.32 -17.28
C GLU A 110 -18.89 7.42 -16.06
N LEU A 111 -18.54 6.31 -15.40
CA LEU A 111 -17.67 6.27 -14.22
C LEU A 111 -16.23 5.84 -14.55
N ARG A 112 -16.01 5.21 -15.73
CA ARG A 112 -14.72 4.56 -16.03
C ARG A 112 -13.55 5.51 -15.96
N ARG A 113 -13.70 6.72 -16.47
CA ARG A 113 -12.61 7.70 -16.51
C ARG A 113 -12.09 8.05 -15.13
N ASP A 114 -12.98 8.29 -14.17
CA ASP A 114 -12.60 8.69 -12.82
C ASP A 114 -11.91 7.54 -12.06
N TYR A 115 -12.27 6.28 -12.39
CA TYR A 115 -11.63 5.09 -11.80
C TYR A 115 -10.38 4.63 -12.54
N ASP A 116 -10.21 4.98 -13.80
CA ASP A 116 -8.98 4.74 -14.55
C ASP A 116 -7.82 5.51 -13.92
N ASP A 117 -8.05 6.78 -13.58
CA ASP A 117 -7.07 7.65 -12.92
C ASP A 117 -6.60 7.14 -11.55
N VAL A 118 -7.36 6.29 -10.87
CA VAL A 118 -6.97 5.71 -9.57
C VAL A 118 -6.47 4.26 -9.65
N LEU A 119 -6.92 3.48 -10.65
CA LEU A 119 -6.48 2.09 -10.85
C LEU A 119 -5.22 1.96 -11.70
N ASP A 120 -4.99 2.90 -12.63
CA ASP A 120 -3.82 2.94 -13.52
C ASP A 120 -3.23 4.36 -13.54
N CYS A 121 -2.97 4.90 -12.35
CA CYS A 121 -2.42 6.24 -12.17
C CYS A 121 -1.08 6.38 -12.89
N ALA A 122 -0.96 7.38 -13.77
CA ALA A 122 0.26 7.68 -14.50
C ALA A 122 1.13 8.77 -13.84
N ASP A 123 0.63 9.44 -12.79
CA ASP A 123 1.36 10.50 -12.09
C ASP A 123 2.50 9.91 -11.24
N GLY A 124 3.73 10.24 -11.63
CA GLY A 124 4.94 9.73 -10.99
C GLY A 124 5.10 10.18 -9.54
N GLU A 125 4.70 11.41 -9.19
CA GLU A 125 4.78 11.92 -7.83
C GLU A 125 3.75 11.27 -6.91
N VAL A 126 2.52 11.05 -7.41
CA VAL A 126 1.49 10.30 -6.69
C VAL A 126 1.95 8.87 -6.43
N LEU A 127 2.45 8.17 -7.46
CA LEU A 127 2.92 6.79 -7.35
C LEU A 127 4.13 6.65 -6.42
N GLU A 128 5.01 7.65 -6.35
CA GLU A 128 6.14 7.68 -5.42
C GLU A 128 5.66 7.66 -3.97
N LEU A 129 4.71 8.54 -3.62
CA LEU A 129 4.13 8.59 -2.27
C LEU A 129 3.34 7.33 -1.92
N VAL A 130 2.57 6.78 -2.85
CA VAL A 130 1.85 5.52 -2.65
C VAL A 130 2.82 4.37 -2.39
N LYS A 131 3.92 4.25 -3.15
CA LYS A 131 4.96 3.24 -2.91
C LYS A 131 5.68 3.42 -1.58
N ALA A 132 5.92 4.67 -1.16
CA ALA A 132 6.49 4.95 0.15
C ALA A 132 5.55 4.51 1.28
N ALA A 133 4.27 4.84 1.16
CA ALA A 133 3.24 4.49 2.13
C ALA A 133 3.00 2.96 2.20
N ASP A 134 3.02 2.24 1.07
CA ASP A 134 2.94 0.78 1.02
C ASP A 134 4.10 0.14 1.82
N LYS A 135 5.34 0.56 1.55
CA LYS A 135 6.51 0.08 2.31
C LYS A 135 6.45 0.46 3.79
N LEU A 136 5.97 1.66 4.10
CA LEU A 136 5.80 2.12 5.46
C LEU A 136 4.74 1.30 6.20
N SER A 137 3.61 0.97 5.58
CA SER A 137 2.60 0.07 6.14
C SER A 137 3.17 -1.32 6.41
N ALA A 138 3.95 -1.88 5.47
CA ALA A 138 4.63 -3.15 5.67
C ALA A 138 5.66 -3.11 6.82
N TYR A 139 6.37 -1.99 7.00
CA TYR A 139 7.29 -1.78 8.11
C TYR A 139 6.56 -1.70 9.45
N ILE A 140 5.44 -0.95 9.51
CA ILE A 140 4.61 -0.84 10.71
C ILE A 140 4.10 -2.22 11.14
N LYS A 141 3.58 -3.03 10.22
CA LYS A 141 3.19 -4.43 10.50
C LYS A 141 4.33 -5.21 11.12
N CYS A 142 5.56 -5.07 10.61
CA CYS A 142 6.73 -5.74 11.20
C CYS A 142 7.03 -5.24 12.62
N VAL A 143 6.91 -3.94 12.87
CA VAL A 143 7.13 -3.34 14.22
C VAL A 143 6.12 -3.89 15.22
N GLU A 144 4.84 -3.94 14.86
CA GLU A 144 3.77 -4.46 15.72
C GLU A 144 3.94 -5.95 16.02
N GLU A 145 4.32 -6.77 15.05
CA GLU A 145 4.61 -8.19 15.23
C GLU A 145 5.82 -8.42 16.15
N LEU A 146 6.88 -7.63 15.99
CA LEU A 146 8.05 -7.68 16.87
C LEU A 146 7.68 -7.25 18.31
N LYS A 147 6.86 -6.22 18.48
CA LYS A 147 6.34 -5.79 19.79
C LYS A 147 5.52 -6.90 20.45
N ALA A 148 4.75 -7.65 19.66
CA ALA A 148 4.01 -8.83 20.14
C ALA A 148 4.92 -10.05 20.44
N GLY A 149 6.26 -9.91 20.26
CA GLY A 149 7.23 -10.98 20.52
C GLY A 149 7.46 -11.94 19.34
N ASN A 150 6.93 -11.64 18.17
CA ASN A 150 7.08 -12.47 16.97
C ASN A 150 8.39 -12.19 16.24
N ALA A 151 9.45 -12.89 16.62
CA ALA A 151 10.79 -12.72 16.05
C ALA A 151 10.89 -13.13 14.56
N GLU A 152 9.88 -13.80 13.99
CA GLU A 152 9.85 -14.17 12.57
C GLU A 152 9.89 -12.95 11.65
N PHE A 153 9.36 -11.79 12.12
CA PHE A 153 9.32 -10.55 11.36
C PHE A 153 10.63 -9.71 11.41
N ARG A 154 11.66 -10.14 12.17
CA ARG A 154 12.91 -9.36 12.34
C ARG A 154 13.58 -9.01 11.03
N ARG A 155 13.81 -10.01 10.17
CA ARG A 155 14.46 -9.79 8.88
C ARG A 155 13.61 -8.94 7.93
N ALA A 156 12.30 -9.13 7.94
CA ALA A 156 11.37 -8.31 7.16
C ALA A 156 11.41 -6.83 7.62
N ALA A 157 11.44 -6.58 8.94
CA ALA A 157 11.59 -5.24 9.50
C ALA A 157 12.89 -4.56 9.06
N GLU A 158 14.02 -5.27 9.13
CA GLU A 158 15.32 -4.75 8.68
C GLU A 158 15.33 -4.42 7.19
N GLN A 159 14.77 -5.29 6.36
CA GLN A 159 14.71 -5.10 4.91
C GLN A 159 13.77 -3.97 4.50
N THR A 160 12.58 -3.88 5.11
CA THR A 160 11.63 -2.79 4.82
C THR A 160 12.17 -1.45 5.32
N ARG A 161 12.82 -1.41 6.49
CA ARG A 161 13.48 -0.20 6.99
C ARG A 161 14.56 0.28 6.01
N ALA A 162 15.46 -0.59 5.60
CA ALA A 162 16.50 -0.24 4.62
C ALA A 162 15.91 0.24 3.29
N ALA A 163 14.79 -0.35 2.84
CA ALA A 163 14.10 0.07 1.62
C ALA A 163 13.46 1.46 1.76
N LEU A 164 12.93 1.81 2.95
CA LEU A 164 12.42 3.14 3.25
C LEU A 164 13.55 4.18 3.24
N ASP A 165 14.66 3.89 3.95
CA ASP A 165 15.82 4.79 4.01
C ASP A 165 16.42 5.06 2.61
N ALA A 166 16.39 4.09 1.71
CA ALA A 166 16.85 4.21 0.33
C ALA A 166 15.94 5.04 -0.60
N MET A 167 14.73 5.39 -0.16
CA MET A 167 13.83 6.23 -0.96
C MET A 167 14.21 7.71 -0.96
N HIS A 168 14.93 8.17 0.09
CA HIS A 168 15.41 9.56 0.24
C HIS A 168 14.30 10.61 0.08
N LEU A 169 13.11 10.36 0.65
CA LEU A 169 11.97 11.26 0.61
C LEU A 169 11.90 12.06 1.92
N PRO A 170 12.02 13.40 1.88
CA PRO A 170 12.05 14.21 3.09
C PRO A 170 10.77 14.12 3.92
N GLU A 171 9.59 13.97 3.30
CA GLU A 171 8.33 13.75 4.01
C GLU A 171 8.28 12.38 4.71
N LEU A 172 8.94 11.36 4.15
CA LEU A 172 9.05 10.06 4.79
C LEU A 172 10.02 10.13 5.99
N ASP A 173 11.16 10.81 5.85
CA ASP A 173 12.10 11.03 6.94
C ASP A 173 11.43 11.79 8.10
N TYR A 174 10.64 12.82 7.78
CA TYR A 174 9.84 13.55 8.75
C TYR A 174 8.85 12.63 9.49
N PHE A 175 8.11 11.79 8.75
CA PHE A 175 7.17 10.85 9.35
C PHE A 175 7.87 9.84 10.25
N MET A 176 9.01 9.31 9.83
CA MET A 176 9.80 8.36 10.61
C MET A 176 10.32 8.97 11.91
N GLU A 177 10.73 10.24 11.90
CA GLU A 177 11.24 10.96 13.08
C GLU A 177 10.12 11.30 14.08
N HIS A 178 8.94 11.72 13.58
CA HIS A 178 7.91 12.31 14.45
C HIS A 178 6.73 11.39 14.75
N CYS A 179 6.50 10.35 13.94
CA CYS A 179 5.30 9.54 14.03
C CYS A 179 5.55 8.03 14.19
N ALA A 180 6.67 7.50 13.68
CA ALA A 180 6.84 6.06 13.57
C ALA A 180 7.01 5.34 14.92
N GLU A 181 7.57 5.99 15.92
CA GLU A 181 7.80 5.40 17.25
C GLU A 181 6.48 4.99 17.91
N SER A 182 5.41 5.77 17.71
CA SER A 182 4.09 5.54 18.31
C SER A 182 3.48 4.17 17.94
N PHE A 183 3.85 3.57 16.81
CA PHE A 183 3.38 2.23 16.44
C PHE A 183 3.96 1.11 17.31
N SER A 184 4.97 1.39 18.11
CA SER A 184 5.52 0.45 19.10
C SER A 184 4.97 0.66 20.51
N MET A 185 4.12 1.67 20.73
CA MET A 185 3.57 2.05 22.03
C MET A 185 2.27 1.28 22.33
N THR A 186 1.97 1.14 23.61
CA THR A 186 0.65 0.69 24.09
C THR A 186 -0.33 1.84 24.09
N LEU A 187 -1.63 1.56 24.20
CA LEU A 187 -2.65 2.61 24.24
C LEU A 187 -2.39 3.63 25.37
N ASP A 188 -1.96 3.15 26.55
CA ASP A 188 -1.68 4.01 27.70
C ASP A 188 -0.42 4.89 27.52
N GLU A 189 0.48 4.51 26.60
CA GLU A 189 1.68 5.29 26.24
C GLU A 189 1.41 6.33 25.15
N LEU A 190 0.25 6.28 24.50
CA LEU A 190 -0.17 7.22 23.45
C LEU A 190 -0.91 8.46 24.00
N GLU A 191 -1.10 8.58 25.32
CA GLU A 191 -1.75 9.72 26.01
C GLU A 191 -0.82 10.93 26.21
#